data_490bf387d11e825045e156061d20e710
#
_entry.id   490bf387d11e825045e156061d20e710
#
_cell.length_a   1.000
_cell.length_b   1.000
_cell.length_c   1.000
_cell.angle_alpha   90.00
_cell.angle_beta   90.00
_cell.angle_gamma   90.00
#
_symmetry.space_group_name_H-M   'P 1'
#
loop_
_entity.id
_entity.type
_entity.pdbx_description
1 polymer ?
#
loop_
_entity_poly.entity_id
_entity_poly.type
_entity_poly.pdbx_seq_one_letter_code
_entity_poly.pdbx_strand_id
1 'polypeptide(L)'
;MTAGDDPRPTLTIDLDGVICAPPFGVNLGVGRRFLDPDAPPVAARVPPRWLSAPLDRIRFGVRRPLPEAREALAALSELRRLVVLTGRRTSPLWWMKRHGLDRYVDEIVVNDGPLASAHFKLRCAQELDAVEHIDDDGATAQLLAERSNVAVYVRDWPRNRGLPYASNVTRVAHLGELAQRLGSSRVDET
;
A
#
# COMPACT_ATOMS: atom_id res chain seq x y z
N MET A 1 21.01 12.13 -3.50
CA MET A 1 19.79 12.97 -3.61
C MET A 1 19.00 12.68 -2.35
N THR A 2 18.80 13.65 -1.51
CA THR A 2 18.00 13.57 -0.28
C THR A 2 16.52 13.62 -0.65
N ALA A 3 15.67 12.91 0.10
CA ALA A 3 14.22 12.77 -0.14
C ALA A 3 13.41 14.08 -0.18
N GLY A 4 14.07 15.25 -0.08
CA GLY A 4 13.45 16.58 -0.02
C GLY A 4 13.37 17.33 -1.36
N ASP A 5 13.79 16.74 -2.49
CA ASP A 5 13.96 17.48 -3.75
C ASP A 5 13.00 17.05 -4.87
N ASP A 6 12.10 16.08 -4.62
CA ASP A 6 11.10 15.65 -5.61
C ASP A 6 9.82 16.50 -5.44
N PRO A 7 9.44 17.33 -6.43
CA PRO A 7 8.27 18.20 -6.32
C PRO A 7 6.94 17.44 -6.43
N ARG A 8 6.97 16.16 -6.80
CA ARG A 8 5.75 15.36 -6.92
C ARG A 8 5.19 15.02 -5.54
N PRO A 9 3.87 15.16 -5.32
CA PRO A 9 3.24 14.69 -4.10
C PRO A 9 3.47 13.18 -3.88
N THR A 10 3.66 12.75 -2.63
CA THR A 10 3.94 11.35 -2.31
C THR A 10 2.65 10.54 -2.23
N LEU A 11 2.58 9.47 -3.03
CA LEU A 11 1.57 8.41 -2.93
C LEU A 11 2.23 7.15 -2.35
N THR A 12 1.72 6.69 -1.21
CA THR A 12 2.14 5.42 -0.62
C THR A 12 1.22 4.28 -1.05
N ILE A 13 1.80 3.13 -1.42
CA ILE A 13 1.07 2.02 -2.04
C ILE A 13 1.39 0.72 -1.29
N ASP A 14 0.36 -0.01 -0.84
CA ASP A 14 0.59 -1.37 -0.35
C ASP A 14 0.98 -2.32 -1.49
N LEU A 15 1.76 -3.33 -1.15
CA LEU A 15 2.19 -4.34 -2.12
C LEU A 15 1.14 -5.43 -2.32
N ASP A 16 0.74 -6.05 -1.22
CA ASP A 16 -0.12 -7.24 -1.21
C ASP A 16 -1.57 -6.87 -1.52
N GLY A 17 -2.16 -7.46 -2.55
CA GLY A 17 -3.53 -7.16 -2.93
C GLY A 17 -3.74 -5.84 -3.67
N VAL A 18 -2.71 -5.00 -3.83
CA VAL A 18 -2.74 -3.75 -4.61
C VAL A 18 -1.87 -3.86 -5.87
N ILE A 19 -0.61 -4.24 -5.72
CA ILE A 19 0.33 -4.47 -6.84
C ILE A 19 0.46 -5.96 -7.12
N CYS A 20 0.62 -6.76 -6.06
CA CYS A 20 0.85 -8.19 -6.12
C CYS A 20 -0.46 -8.95 -5.87
N ALA A 21 -0.82 -9.88 -6.76
CA ALA A 21 -2.02 -10.69 -6.61
C ALA A 21 -2.01 -11.47 -5.27
N PRO A 22 -3.14 -11.56 -4.56
CA PRO A 22 -3.24 -12.40 -3.38
C PRO A 22 -3.06 -13.87 -3.75
N PRO A 23 -2.68 -14.75 -2.80
CA PRO A 23 -2.67 -16.18 -3.04
C PRO A 23 -4.04 -16.65 -3.57
N PHE A 24 -4.01 -17.47 -4.62
CA PHE A 24 -5.22 -18.00 -5.29
C PHE A 24 -6.14 -16.93 -5.92
N GLY A 25 -5.67 -15.72 -6.14
CA GLY A 25 -6.44 -14.64 -6.79
C GLY A 25 -7.58 -14.05 -5.96
N VAL A 26 -7.80 -14.52 -4.74
CA VAL A 26 -8.87 -14.05 -3.85
C VAL A 26 -8.30 -13.56 -2.54
N ASN A 27 -8.62 -12.32 -2.18
CA ASN A 27 -8.26 -11.79 -0.88
C ASN A 27 -9.38 -12.07 0.13
N LEU A 28 -9.31 -13.22 0.78
CA LEU A 28 -10.28 -13.68 1.79
C LEU A 28 -10.02 -13.10 3.18
N GLY A 29 -8.98 -12.34 3.39
CA GLY A 29 -8.48 -11.72 4.61
C GLY A 29 -9.21 -12.05 5.93
N VAL A 30 -8.46 -12.38 6.95
CA VAL A 30 -9.00 -12.67 8.29
C VAL A 30 -9.14 -11.36 9.04
N GLY A 31 -10.37 -10.92 9.31
CA GLY A 31 -10.67 -9.75 10.14
C GLY A 31 -11.40 -8.65 9.39
N ARG A 32 -12.67 -8.45 9.77
CA ARG A 32 -13.53 -7.36 9.29
C ARG A 32 -13.74 -6.27 10.37
N ARG A 33 -12.84 -6.20 11.34
CA ARG A 33 -12.97 -5.22 12.43
C ARG A 33 -11.92 -4.13 12.24
N PHE A 34 -12.35 -2.90 12.36
CA PHE A 34 -11.44 -1.77 12.43
C PHE A 34 -10.63 -1.82 13.72
N LEU A 35 -9.43 -1.26 13.67
CA LEU A 35 -8.62 -1.05 14.86
C LEU A 35 -9.23 0.11 15.65
N ASP A 36 -9.16 0.03 16.98
CA ASP A 36 -9.46 1.18 17.82
C ASP A 36 -8.33 2.21 17.62
N PRO A 37 -8.64 3.40 17.09
CA PRO A 37 -7.63 4.41 16.81
C PRO A 37 -6.95 4.94 18.08
N ASP A 38 -7.62 4.86 19.23
CA ASP A 38 -7.10 5.31 20.52
C ASP A 38 -6.31 4.24 21.27
N ALA A 39 -6.36 2.99 20.80
CA ALA A 39 -5.58 1.92 21.39
C ALA A 39 -4.06 2.12 21.14
N PRO A 40 -3.22 1.74 22.11
CA PRO A 40 -1.77 1.80 21.91
C PRO A 40 -1.34 0.91 20.73
N PRO A 41 -0.28 1.32 19.99
CA PRO A 41 0.22 0.55 18.87
C PRO A 41 0.52 -0.90 19.23
N VAL A 42 -0.04 -1.83 18.47
CA VAL A 42 0.15 -3.26 18.68
C VAL A 42 1.49 -3.71 18.13
N ALA A 43 2.21 -4.55 18.90
CA ALA A 43 3.43 -5.17 18.45
C ALA A 43 3.16 -6.23 17.35
N ALA A 44 4.02 -6.28 16.36
CA ALA A 44 3.94 -7.29 15.32
C ALA A 44 4.30 -8.68 15.89
N ARG A 45 3.41 -9.65 15.71
CA ARG A 45 3.72 -11.07 15.93
C ARG A 45 4.30 -11.65 14.66
N VAL A 46 5.61 -11.48 14.45
CA VAL A 46 6.27 -11.90 13.21
C VAL A 46 7.36 -12.91 13.54
N PRO A 47 7.51 -13.99 12.75
CA PRO A 47 8.61 -14.91 12.87
C PRO A 47 9.96 -14.20 12.71
N PRO A 48 11.05 -14.69 13.32
CA PRO A 48 12.38 -14.11 13.16
C PRO A 48 12.81 -14.08 11.69
N ARG A 49 13.65 -13.11 11.33
CA ARG A 49 14.06 -12.83 9.93
C ARG A 49 14.63 -14.05 9.18
N TRP A 50 15.36 -14.92 9.88
CA TRP A 50 15.97 -16.10 9.28
C TRP A 50 14.91 -17.12 8.79
N LEU A 51 13.72 -17.12 9.41
CA LEU A 51 12.60 -17.98 9.00
C LEU A 51 11.68 -17.29 7.99
N SER A 52 11.48 -15.98 8.10
CA SER A 52 10.59 -15.24 7.21
C SER A 52 11.18 -15.05 5.80
N ALA A 53 12.49 -14.86 5.67
CA ALA A 53 13.14 -14.60 4.38
C ALA A 53 12.94 -15.73 3.34
N PRO A 54 13.23 -17.01 3.63
CA PRO A 54 12.98 -18.10 2.67
C PRO A 54 11.49 -18.30 2.39
N LEU A 55 10.63 -18.16 3.41
CA LEU A 55 9.18 -18.29 3.22
C LEU A 55 8.63 -17.18 2.32
N ASP A 56 9.09 -15.94 2.49
CA ASP A 56 8.70 -14.82 1.63
C ASP A 56 9.18 -15.06 0.19
N ARG A 57 10.37 -15.60 -0.01
CA ARG A 57 10.90 -15.88 -1.35
C ARG A 57 10.07 -16.93 -2.09
N ILE A 58 9.65 -18.00 -1.42
CA ILE A 58 8.75 -19.00 -1.99
C ILE A 58 7.37 -18.38 -2.26
N ARG A 59 6.82 -17.67 -1.30
CA ARG A 59 5.48 -17.05 -1.37
C ARG A 59 5.37 -16.02 -2.49
N PHE A 60 6.42 -15.20 -2.72
CA PHE A 60 6.48 -14.26 -3.83
C PHE A 60 6.82 -14.91 -5.17
N GLY A 61 7.65 -15.97 -5.15
CA GLY A 61 8.11 -16.62 -6.37
C GLY A 61 6.99 -17.13 -7.28
N VAL A 62 5.86 -17.49 -6.69
CA VAL A 62 4.67 -18.02 -7.39
C VAL A 62 3.60 -16.96 -7.64
N ARG A 63 3.74 -15.75 -7.08
CA ARG A 63 2.72 -14.69 -7.22
C ARG A 63 3.04 -13.80 -8.42
N ARG A 64 1.99 -13.38 -9.10
CA ARG A 64 2.09 -12.47 -10.25
C ARG A 64 1.64 -11.06 -9.87
N PRO A 65 2.09 -10.03 -10.58
CA PRO A 65 1.45 -8.72 -10.52
C PRO A 65 -0.02 -8.84 -10.87
N LEU A 66 -0.83 -7.95 -10.33
CA LEU A 66 -2.19 -7.77 -10.80
C LEU A 66 -2.17 -7.25 -12.25
N PRO A 67 -3.15 -7.62 -13.10
CA PRO A 67 -3.10 -7.32 -14.53
C PRO A 67 -2.87 -5.85 -14.84
N GLU A 68 -3.51 -4.96 -14.09
CA GLU A 68 -3.45 -3.51 -14.24
C GLU A 68 -2.21 -2.85 -13.62
N ALA A 69 -1.44 -3.58 -12.79
CA ALA A 69 -0.42 -2.98 -11.93
C ALA A 69 0.67 -2.23 -12.72
N ARG A 70 1.13 -2.79 -13.85
CA ARG A 70 2.20 -2.16 -14.65
C ARG A 70 1.77 -0.83 -15.24
N GLU A 71 0.62 -0.81 -15.91
CA GLU A 71 0.10 0.39 -16.58
C GLU A 71 -0.28 1.46 -15.55
N ALA A 72 -0.89 1.05 -14.44
CA ALA A 72 -1.26 1.94 -13.37
C ALA A 72 -0.03 2.58 -12.69
N LEU A 73 1.01 1.79 -12.37
CA LEU A 73 2.25 2.32 -11.78
C LEU A 73 2.95 3.26 -12.76
N ALA A 74 2.98 2.94 -14.07
CA ALA A 74 3.56 3.84 -15.07
C ALA A 74 2.83 5.18 -15.11
N ALA A 75 1.50 5.19 -15.17
CA ALA A 75 0.71 6.41 -15.18
C ALA A 75 0.85 7.22 -13.86
N LEU A 76 0.83 6.54 -12.71
CA LEU A 76 0.97 7.18 -11.42
C LEU A 76 2.36 7.79 -11.21
N SER A 77 3.42 7.16 -11.73
CA SER A 77 4.80 7.66 -11.58
C SER A 77 5.04 9.00 -12.28
N GLU A 78 4.22 9.35 -13.29
CA GLU A 78 4.25 10.67 -13.92
C GLU A 78 3.59 11.77 -13.07
N LEU A 79 2.74 11.37 -12.11
CA LEU A 79 1.93 12.28 -11.30
C LEU A 79 2.41 12.38 -9.86
N ARG A 80 3.02 11.32 -9.34
CA ARG A 80 3.34 11.15 -7.91
C ARG A 80 4.72 10.53 -7.72
N ARG A 81 5.36 10.87 -6.61
CA ARG A 81 6.44 10.08 -6.04
C ARG A 81 5.83 8.81 -5.45
N LEU A 82 6.20 7.65 -5.99
CA LEU A 82 5.61 6.37 -5.57
C LEU A 82 6.47 5.67 -4.54
N VAL A 83 5.91 5.45 -3.35
CA VAL A 83 6.57 4.71 -2.26
C VAL A 83 5.77 3.46 -1.93
N VAL A 84 6.38 2.29 -2.12
CA VAL A 84 5.75 1.02 -1.71
C VAL A 84 5.95 0.81 -0.22
N LEU A 85 4.86 0.78 0.55
CA LEU A 85 4.86 0.42 1.97
C LEU A 85 4.37 -1.02 2.15
N THR A 86 5.22 -1.88 2.71
CA THR A 86 4.80 -3.26 2.99
C THR A 86 5.02 -3.64 4.44
N GLY A 87 4.02 -4.29 5.04
CA GLY A 87 4.13 -4.86 6.39
C GLY A 87 5.12 -6.04 6.51
N ARG A 88 5.78 -6.41 5.43
CA ARG A 88 6.76 -7.50 5.38
C ARG A 88 8.11 -7.08 5.93
N ARG A 89 8.88 -8.08 6.37
CA ARG A 89 10.25 -7.89 6.91
C ARG A 89 11.32 -7.91 5.81
N THR A 90 10.99 -8.37 4.62
CA THR A 90 11.92 -8.55 3.51
C THR A 90 11.51 -7.69 2.33
N SER A 91 12.50 -7.05 1.70
CA SER A 91 12.24 -6.21 0.54
C SER A 91 11.77 -7.04 -0.66
N PRO A 92 10.66 -6.65 -1.30
CA PRO A 92 10.17 -7.28 -2.52
C PRO A 92 10.93 -6.84 -3.78
N LEU A 93 12.01 -6.09 -3.68
CA LEU A 93 12.72 -5.48 -4.82
C LEU A 93 13.10 -6.51 -5.90
N TRP A 94 13.54 -7.72 -5.50
CA TRP A 94 13.88 -8.79 -6.45
C TRP A 94 12.66 -9.24 -7.27
N TRP A 95 11.47 -9.27 -6.65
CA TRP A 95 10.22 -9.62 -7.30
C TRP A 95 9.77 -8.49 -8.23
N MET A 96 9.86 -7.24 -7.79
CA MET A 96 9.55 -6.08 -8.62
C MET A 96 10.46 -6.00 -9.83
N LYS A 97 11.78 -6.23 -9.68
CA LYS A 97 12.74 -6.30 -10.79
C LYS A 97 12.39 -7.41 -11.78
N ARG A 98 12.07 -8.61 -11.26
CA ARG A 98 11.67 -9.75 -12.12
C ARG A 98 10.46 -9.42 -13.01
N HIS A 99 9.55 -8.59 -12.53
CA HIS A 99 8.36 -8.17 -13.25
C HIS A 99 8.51 -6.79 -13.93
N GLY A 100 9.65 -6.14 -13.82
CA GLY A 100 9.95 -4.83 -14.41
C GLY A 100 9.07 -3.72 -13.86
N LEU A 101 8.69 -3.78 -12.58
CA LEU A 101 7.88 -2.79 -11.87
C LEU A 101 8.71 -1.81 -11.04
N ASP A 102 9.94 -2.18 -10.72
CA ASP A 102 10.88 -1.38 -9.93
C ASP A 102 11.19 -0.02 -10.53
N ARG A 103 11.13 0.09 -11.87
CA ARG A 103 11.39 1.32 -12.60
C ARG A 103 10.37 2.44 -12.38
N TYR A 104 9.19 2.10 -11.87
CA TYR A 104 8.09 3.04 -11.64
C TYR A 104 7.99 3.48 -10.17
N VAL A 105 8.79 2.90 -9.29
CA VAL A 105 8.72 3.10 -7.85
C VAL A 105 9.99 3.78 -7.37
N ASP A 106 9.83 4.90 -6.69
CA ASP A 106 10.96 5.70 -6.20
C ASP A 106 11.57 5.07 -4.94
N GLU A 107 10.75 4.45 -4.08
CA GLU A 107 11.20 3.89 -2.81
C GLU A 107 10.39 2.66 -2.37
N ILE A 108 11.02 1.75 -1.62
CA ILE A 108 10.38 0.60 -0.99
C ILE A 108 10.71 0.59 0.49
N VAL A 109 9.70 0.75 1.33
CA VAL A 109 9.84 0.75 2.79
C VAL A 109 9.22 -0.54 3.35
N VAL A 110 10.03 -1.29 4.09
CA VAL A 110 9.65 -2.55 4.73
C VAL A 110 9.49 -2.37 6.23
N ASN A 111 8.62 -3.17 6.83
CA ASN A 111 8.44 -3.13 8.28
C ASN A 111 9.54 -3.92 8.98
N ASP A 112 10.65 -3.29 9.27
CA ASP A 112 11.76 -3.89 10.04
C ASP A 112 11.63 -3.67 11.56
N GLY A 113 10.68 -2.83 11.98
CA GLY A 113 10.42 -2.47 13.36
C GLY A 113 9.43 -3.41 14.10
N PRO A 114 9.11 -3.11 15.37
CA PRO A 114 8.23 -3.92 16.19
C PRO A 114 6.74 -3.69 15.94
N LEU A 115 6.34 -2.70 15.13
CA LEU A 115 4.94 -2.31 14.96
C LEU A 115 4.18 -3.31 14.08
N ALA A 116 2.90 -3.52 14.39
CA ALA A 116 1.96 -4.17 13.48
C ALA A 116 1.80 -3.36 12.19
N SER A 117 1.45 -4.02 11.08
CA SER A 117 1.45 -3.44 9.73
C SER A 117 0.70 -2.10 9.63
N ALA A 118 -0.50 -2.00 10.19
CA ALA A 118 -1.29 -0.77 10.12
C ALA A 118 -0.62 0.43 10.81
N HIS A 119 -0.11 0.24 12.03
CA HIS A 119 0.60 1.29 12.76
C HIS A 119 1.95 1.66 12.13
N PHE A 120 2.64 0.68 11.54
CA PHE A 120 3.83 0.93 10.76
C PHE A 120 3.52 1.81 9.55
N LYS A 121 2.48 1.47 8.77
CA LYS A 121 2.07 2.24 7.58
C LYS A 121 1.62 3.66 7.95
N LEU A 122 0.85 3.81 9.04
CA LEU A 122 0.46 5.13 9.54
C LEU A 122 1.70 6.00 9.84
N ARG A 123 2.64 5.47 10.60
CA ARG A 123 3.88 6.19 10.93
C ARG A 123 4.66 6.57 9.68
N CYS A 124 4.88 5.62 8.76
CA CYS A 124 5.62 5.89 7.54
C CYS A 124 4.92 6.90 6.63
N ALA A 125 3.59 6.85 6.51
CA ALA A 125 2.84 7.82 5.73
C ALA A 125 3.01 9.25 6.29
N GLN A 126 3.06 9.40 7.61
CA GLN A 126 3.34 10.68 8.28
C GLN A 126 4.79 11.13 8.08
N GLU A 127 5.77 10.24 8.27
CA GLU A 127 7.22 10.54 8.10
C GLU A 127 7.59 10.89 6.65
N LEU A 128 6.83 10.39 5.67
CA LEU A 128 7.01 10.63 4.24
C LEU A 128 6.21 11.83 3.72
N ASP A 129 5.46 12.52 4.58
CA ASP A 129 4.51 13.57 4.19
C ASP A 129 3.60 13.11 3.04
N ALA A 130 3.12 11.85 3.13
CA ALA A 130 2.27 11.30 2.10
C ALA A 130 0.94 12.04 2.01
N VAL A 131 0.55 12.41 0.79
CA VAL A 131 -0.77 13.04 0.56
C VAL A 131 -1.84 11.99 0.27
N GLU A 132 -1.43 10.82 -0.21
CA GLU A 132 -2.34 9.74 -0.60
C GLU A 132 -1.79 8.37 -0.17
N HIS A 133 -2.69 7.46 0.14
CA HIS A 133 -2.37 6.05 0.45
C HIS A 133 -3.40 5.11 -0.15
N ILE A 134 -2.94 4.00 -0.74
CA ILE A 134 -3.83 2.92 -1.18
C ILE A 134 -3.44 1.59 -0.52
N ASP A 135 -4.45 0.91 0.03
CA ASP A 135 -4.30 -0.38 0.72
C ASP A 135 -5.39 -1.37 0.31
N ASP A 136 -5.12 -2.65 0.51
CA ASP A 136 -6.13 -3.70 0.37
C ASP A 136 -6.74 -4.10 1.72
N ASP A 137 -6.18 -3.62 2.83
CA ASP A 137 -6.65 -3.89 4.18
C ASP A 137 -7.50 -2.74 4.74
N GLY A 138 -8.80 -3.01 4.91
CA GLY A 138 -9.75 -2.01 5.39
C GLY A 138 -9.44 -1.48 6.80
N ALA A 139 -8.83 -2.28 7.67
CA ALA A 139 -8.46 -1.82 9.01
C ALA A 139 -7.30 -0.81 8.96
N THR A 140 -6.33 -1.05 8.10
CA THR A 140 -5.23 -0.10 7.82
C THR A 140 -5.78 1.19 7.20
N ALA A 141 -6.63 1.08 6.18
CA ALA A 141 -7.24 2.23 5.52
C ALA A 141 -8.02 3.12 6.51
N GLN A 142 -8.84 2.51 7.37
CA GLN A 142 -9.61 3.23 8.39
C GLN A 142 -8.69 3.93 9.40
N LEU A 143 -7.66 3.25 9.91
CA LEU A 143 -6.72 3.83 10.87
C LEU A 143 -5.99 5.05 10.29
N LEU A 144 -5.52 4.98 9.04
CA LEU A 144 -4.89 6.12 8.38
C LEU A 144 -5.86 7.28 8.20
N ALA A 145 -7.10 6.99 7.78
CA ALA A 145 -8.12 8.01 7.59
C ALA A 145 -8.49 8.76 8.88
N GLU A 146 -8.44 8.09 10.03
CA GLU A 146 -8.77 8.68 11.34
C GLU A 146 -7.57 9.39 12.00
N ARG A 147 -6.34 8.99 11.65
CA ARG A 147 -5.14 9.44 12.38
C ARG A 147 -4.15 10.25 11.53
N SER A 148 -4.52 10.56 10.29
CA SER A 148 -3.71 11.40 9.40
C SER A 148 -4.60 12.24 8.48
N ASN A 149 -3.97 13.19 7.77
CA ASN A 149 -4.63 13.98 6.73
C ASN A 149 -4.47 13.37 5.34
N VAL A 150 -4.04 12.11 5.26
CA VAL A 150 -3.83 11.40 4.00
C VAL A 150 -5.16 11.09 3.35
N ALA A 151 -5.31 11.34 2.05
CA ALA A 151 -6.43 10.83 1.28
C ALA A 151 -6.27 9.32 1.11
N VAL A 152 -7.20 8.54 1.67
CA VAL A 152 -7.08 7.10 1.75
C VAL A 152 -7.95 6.41 0.72
N TYR A 153 -7.33 5.50 -0.03
CA TYR A 153 -8.01 4.64 -0.98
C TYR A 153 -7.97 3.19 -0.49
N VAL A 154 -9.10 2.51 -0.56
CA VAL A 154 -9.18 1.07 -0.24
C VAL A 154 -9.61 0.30 -1.47
N ARG A 155 -8.83 -0.75 -1.80
CA ARG A 155 -9.18 -1.62 -2.92
C ARG A 155 -10.46 -2.39 -2.63
N ASP A 156 -11.41 -2.43 -3.60
CA ASP A 156 -12.73 -3.07 -3.46
C ASP A 156 -12.65 -4.61 -3.54
N TRP A 157 -11.91 -5.22 -2.61
CA TRP A 157 -12.00 -6.66 -2.39
C TRP A 157 -13.29 -7.02 -1.66
N PRO A 158 -13.86 -8.23 -1.87
CA PRO A 158 -15.09 -8.66 -1.18
C PRO A 158 -15.07 -8.48 0.33
N ARG A 159 -13.88 -8.65 0.97
CA ARG A 159 -13.71 -8.45 2.41
C ARG A 159 -13.90 -7.01 2.88
N ASN A 160 -13.73 -6.04 1.99
CA ASN A 160 -13.81 -4.61 2.28
C ASN A 160 -15.22 -4.03 2.05
N ARG A 161 -16.14 -4.83 1.48
CA ARG A 161 -17.49 -4.37 1.18
C ARG A 161 -18.37 -4.37 2.41
N GLY A 162 -19.23 -3.34 2.51
CA GLY A 162 -20.19 -3.21 3.61
C GLY A 162 -19.59 -2.78 4.94
N LEU A 163 -18.30 -2.38 4.98
CA LEU A 163 -17.71 -1.78 6.17
C LEU A 163 -18.01 -0.28 6.25
N PRO A 164 -18.28 0.26 7.46
CA PRO A 164 -18.62 1.66 7.67
C PRO A 164 -17.36 2.54 7.74
N TYR A 165 -16.72 2.76 6.59
CA TYR A 165 -15.53 3.61 6.51
C TYR A 165 -15.80 5.07 6.84
N ALA A 166 -14.80 5.77 7.33
CA ALA A 166 -14.80 7.23 7.44
C ALA A 166 -15.01 7.88 6.06
N SER A 167 -15.56 9.10 6.05
CA SER A 167 -15.95 9.79 4.80
C SER A 167 -14.78 10.14 3.87
N ASN A 168 -13.56 10.17 4.40
CA ASN A 168 -12.31 10.40 3.65
C ASN A 168 -11.67 9.12 3.12
N VAL A 169 -12.32 7.96 3.26
CA VAL A 169 -11.89 6.71 2.62
C VAL A 169 -12.65 6.51 1.32
N THR A 170 -11.94 6.47 0.21
CA THR A 170 -12.52 6.22 -1.12
C THR A 170 -12.25 4.77 -1.56
N ARG A 171 -13.30 4.04 -1.94
CA ARG A 171 -13.12 2.72 -2.54
C ARG A 171 -12.79 2.85 -4.02
N VAL A 172 -11.81 2.05 -4.46
CA VAL A 172 -11.42 1.92 -5.87
C VAL A 172 -11.38 0.45 -6.27
N ALA A 173 -11.84 0.12 -7.46
CA ALA A 173 -11.87 -1.25 -7.94
C ALA A 173 -10.45 -1.83 -8.07
N HIS A 174 -9.51 -1.03 -8.53
CA HIS A 174 -8.12 -1.42 -8.75
C HIS A 174 -7.21 -0.18 -8.87
N LEU A 175 -5.89 -0.41 -8.87
CA LEU A 175 -4.88 0.66 -8.96
C LEU A 175 -5.03 1.53 -10.23
N GLY A 176 -5.51 0.94 -11.33
CA GLY A 176 -5.76 1.66 -12.59
C GLY A 176 -6.88 2.70 -12.47
N GLU A 177 -7.94 2.42 -11.68
CA GLU A 177 -8.98 3.41 -11.40
C GLU A 177 -8.40 4.60 -10.61
N LEU A 178 -7.53 4.34 -9.63
CA LEU A 178 -6.86 5.41 -8.91
C LEU A 178 -6.02 6.27 -9.86
N ALA A 179 -5.26 5.65 -10.77
CA ALA A 179 -4.47 6.37 -11.76
C ALA A 179 -5.34 7.30 -12.64
N GLN A 180 -6.49 6.82 -13.08
CA GLN A 180 -7.44 7.61 -13.86
C GLN A 180 -7.99 8.80 -13.05
N ARG A 181 -8.39 8.58 -11.80
CA ARG A 181 -8.92 9.64 -10.91
C ARG A 181 -7.90 10.76 -10.69
N LEU A 182 -6.66 10.40 -10.35
CA LEU A 182 -5.60 11.38 -10.09
C LEU A 182 -5.14 12.09 -11.37
N GLY A 183 -5.20 11.42 -12.51
CA GLY A 183 -4.93 12.04 -13.82
C GLY A 183 -6.00 13.07 -14.21
N SER A 184 -7.27 12.78 -13.94
CA SER A 184 -8.38 13.71 -14.26
C SER A 184 -8.37 14.96 -13.38
N SER A 185 -8.08 14.83 -12.08
CA SER A 185 -8.03 15.97 -11.15
C SER A 185 -6.98 17.02 -11.54
N ARG A 186 -5.92 16.63 -12.24
CA ARG A 186 -4.88 17.56 -12.72
C ARG A 186 -5.35 18.41 -13.91
N VAL A 187 -6.26 17.91 -14.70
CA VAL A 187 -6.79 18.63 -15.90
C VAL A 187 -7.73 19.76 -15.48
N ASP A 188 -8.43 19.60 -14.35
CA ASP A 188 -9.39 20.59 -13.86
C ASP A 188 -8.72 21.77 -13.10
N GLU A 189 -7.43 21.64 -12.74
CA GLU A 189 -6.64 22.69 -12.04
C GLU A 189 -5.79 23.56 -13.00
N THR A 190 -5.84 23.30 -14.32
CA THR A 190 -5.04 24.01 -15.34
C THR A 190 -5.91 24.88 -16.22
#